data_81f6eaf3cf4d7b7b2a887a1b6c514f3b
#
_entry.id   81f6eaf3cf4d7b7b2a887a1b6c514f3b
#
_cell.length_a   1.000
_cell.length_b   1.000
_cell.length_c   1.000
_cell.angle_alpha   90.00
_cell.angle_beta   90.00
_cell.angle_gamma   90.00
#
_symmetry.space_group_name_H-M   'P 1'
#
loop_
_entity.id
_entity.type
_entity.pdbx_description
1 polymer ?
#
loop_
_entity_poly.entity_id
_entity_poly.type
_entity_poly.pdbx_seq_one_letter_code
_entity_poly.pdbx_strand_id
1 'polypeptide(L)'
;MKSSEAVKYLGQFVLNEYNENIGIVIGYVCNGLGDVISFIVSLAGEINEIPMDRFVISGTRIVYLSSISYEFKNLIEKLKAVNLRINSLNKLNSDNDINKEAWERFKLKVETVYKEVINEFNELKKRVNSRIQELKNKEKVLDEALIELKMNYIENAISKENYESSLRMILNAKQRIINELDQLNKIQNYILSSENTDVIEVKVIQ
;
A
#
# COMPACT_ATOMS: atom_id res chain seq x y z
N MET A 1 11.78 -3.57 -16.54
CA MET A 1 11.83 -2.42 -17.49
C MET A 1 13.24 -2.27 -17.98
N LYS A 2 13.46 -2.09 -19.28
CA LYS A 2 14.79 -1.83 -19.84
C LYS A 2 15.18 -0.36 -19.69
N SER A 3 16.49 -0.06 -19.62
CA SER A 3 17.02 1.29 -19.51
C SER A 3 16.53 2.22 -20.63
N SER A 4 16.40 1.73 -21.86
CA SER A 4 15.85 2.47 -23.00
C SER A 4 14.40 2.96 -22.78
N GLU A 5 13.62 2.20 -22.03
CA GLU A 5 12.24 2.56 -21.67
C GLU A 5 12.20 3.54 -20.47
N ALA A 6 13.21 3.47 -19.61
CA ALA A 6 13.28 4.29 -18.40
C ALA A 6 13.61 5.75 -18.67
N VAL A 7 14.30 6.05 -19.77
CA VAL A 7 14.69 7.41 -20.15
C VAL A 7 13.50 8.37 -20.20
N LYS A 8 12.31 7.90 -20.62
CA LYS A 8 11.10 8.73 -20.69
C LYS A 8 10.57 9.18 -19.32
N TYR A 9 11.04 8.58 -18.24
CA TYR A 9 10.62 8.93 -16.87
C TYR A 9 11.55 9.95 -16.21
N LEU A 10 12.71 10.25 -16.80
CA LEU A 10 13.60 11.29 -16.29
C LEU A 10 12.90 12.65 -16.31
N GLY A 11 12.92 13.37 -15.21
CA GLY A 11 12.23 14.64 -15.02
C GLY A 11 10.72 14.52 -14.79
N GLN A 12 10.14 13.30 -14.81
CA GLN A 12 8.73 13.10 -14.53
C GLN A 12 8.44 13.19 -13.02
N PHE A 13 7.25 13.69 -12.70
CA PHE A 13 6.77 13.74 -11.33
C PHE A 13 6.46 12.35 -10.80
N VAL A 14 6.86 12.11 -9.55
CA VAL A 14 6.43 10.98 -8.75
C VAL A 14 5.23 11.42 -7.93
N LEU A 15 4.13 10.72 -8.09
CA LEU A 15 2.90 10.95 -7.35
C LEU A 15 2.81 9.96 -6.18
N ASN A 16 2.14 10.36 -5.09
CA ASN A 16 1.65 9.39 -4.13
C ASN A 16 0.33 8.76 -4.61
N GLU A 17 -0.23 7.87 -3.82
CA GLU A 17 -1.48 7.15 -4.11
C GLU A 17 -2.71 8.09 -4.18
N TYR A 18 -2.56 9.34 -3.72
CA TYR A 18 -3.62 10.38 -3.69
C TYR A 18 -3.45 11.42 -4.79
N ASN A 19 -2.60 11.15 -5.79
CA ASN A 19 -2.28 12.05 -6.91
C ASN A 19 -1.54 13.34 -6.53
N GLU A 20 -0.92 13.37 -5.35
CA GLU A 20 -0.08 14.49 -4.97
C GLU A 20 1.35 14.28 -5.47
N ASN A 21 1.94 15.33 -6.01
CA ASN A 21 3.35 15.33 -6.37
C ASN A 21 4.20 15.29 -5.10
N ILE A 22 5.01 14.23 -4.97
CA ILE A 22 5.91 14.04 -3.85
C ILE A 22 7.39 14.17 -4.24
N GLY A 23 7.70 14.18 -5.54
CA GLY A 23 9.07 14.28 -6.01
C GLY A 23 9.22 14.17 -7.52
N ILE A 24 10.46 14.07 -7.98
CA ILE A 24 10.82 13.98 -9.38
C ILE A 24 11.86 12.89 -9.58
N VAL A 25 11.70 12.07 -10.62
CA VAL A 25 12.72 11.09 -11.05
C VAL A 25 13.91 11.83 -11.64
N ILE A 26 15.08 11.70 -11.01
CA ILE A 26 16.31 12.35 -11.46
C ILE A 26 17.32 11.38 -12.09
N GLY A 27 17.09 10.06 -11.91
CA GLY A 27 17.95 9.02 -12.45
C GLY A 27 17.37 7.63 -12.24
N TYR A 28 18.11 6.62 -12.69
CA TYR A 28 17.81 5.21 -12.45
C TYR A 28 19.07 4.37 -12.35
N VAL A 29 18.98 3.23 -11.67
CA VAL A 29 20.06 2.23 -11.55
C VAL A 29 19.65 0.98 -12.33
N CYS A 30 20.60 0.41 -13.08
CA CYS A 30 20.41 -0.83 -13.83
C CYS A 30 21.27 -1.95 -13.28
N ASN A 31 20.81 -3.19 -13.47
CA ASN A 31 21.67 -4.37 -13.34
C ASN A 31 22.59 -4.52 -14.57
N GLY A 32 23.51 -5.51 -14.51
CA GLY A 32 24.44 -5.79 -15.62
C GLY A 32 23.79 -6.21 -16.95
N LEU A 33 22.47 -6.49 -16.96
CA LEU A 33 21.68 -6.83 -18.15
C LEU A 33 20.89 -5.63 -18.71
N GLY A 34 21.06 -4.44 -18.12
CA GLY A 34 20.36 -3.22 -18.51
C GLY A 34 18.90 -3.17 -18.06
N ASP A 35 18.49 -4.01 -17.09
CA ASP A 35 17.19 -3.90 -16.45
C ASP A 35 17.26 -2.90 -15.31
N VAL A 36 16.30 -1.96 -15.29
CA VAL A 36 16.18 -0.96 -14.23
C VAL A 36 15.70 -1.63 -12.94
N ILE A 37 16.48 -1.49 -11.88
CA ILE A 37 16.22 -2.06 -10.55
C ILE A 37 15.69 -1.02 -9.57
N SER A 38 16.06 0.25 -9.75
CA SER A 38 15.58 1.35 -8.90
C SER A 38 15.51 2.67 -9.67
N PHE A 39 14.65 3.59 -9.19
CA PHE A 39 14.70 4.99 -9.56
C PHE A 39 15.43 5.80 -8.49
N ILE A 40 16.19 6.80 -8.95
CA ILE A 40 16.71 7.86 -8.08
C ILE A 40 15.70 8.99 -8.13
N VAL A 41 15.10 9.30 -6.98
CA VAL A 41 14.03 10.27 -6.86
C VAL A 41 14.43 11.38 -5.89
N SER A 42 14.23 12.62 -6.28
CA SER A 42 14.30 13.76 -5.38
C SER A 42 12.96 13.92 -4.68
N LEU A 43 12.90 13.62 -3.36
CA LEU A 43 11.72 13.74 -2.51
C LEU A 43 11.98 14.85 -1.48
N ALA A 44 11.18 15.91 -1.49
CA ALA A 44 11.32 17.04 -0.56
C ALA A 44 12.75 17.61 -0.45
N GLY A 45 13.52 17.54 -1.53
CA GLY A 45 14.92 18.00 -1.58
C GLY A 45 15.97 16.95 -1.21
N GLU A 46 15.58 15.78 -0.74
CA GLU A 46 16.46 14.64 -0.49
C GLU A 46 16.52 13.70 -1.68
N ILE A 47 17.70 13.12 -1.92
CA ILE A 47 17.91 12.14 -3.00
C ILE A 47 17.75 10.74 -2.41
N ASN A 48 16.80 9.98 -2.97
CA ASN A 48 16.49 8.63 -2.52
C ASN A 48 16.60 7.64 -3.69
N GLU A 49 17.28 6.53 -3.47
CA GLU A 49 17.22 5.37 -4.34
C GLU A 49 16.06 4.49 -3.91
N ILE A 50 15.06 4.31 -4.80
CA ILE A 50 13.82 3.60 -4.50
C ILE A 50 13.68 2.44 -5.48
N PRO A 51 13.54 1.18 -4.98
CA PRO A 51 13.34 0.00 -5.81
C PRO A 51 12.11 0.10 -6.70
N MET A 52 12.18 -0.50 -7.90
CA MET A 52 11.12 -0.43 -8.93
C MET A 52 9.80 -1.03 -8.47
N ASP A 53 9.81 -2.02 -7.59
CA ASP A 53 8.63 -2.70 -7.06
C ASP A 53 7.78 -1.81 -6.13
N ARG A 54 8.39 -0.70 -5.65
CA ARG A 54 7.70 0.35 -4.88
C ARG A 54 6.85 1.28 -5.74
N PHE A 55 6.91 1.13 -7.07
CA PHE A 55 6.16 1.98 -7.98
C PHE A 55 5.09 1.20 -8.72
N VAL A 56 3.98 1.88 -8.99
CA VAL A 56 2.99 1.48 -10.01
C VAL A 56 3.14 2.46 -11.16
N ILE A 57 3.46 1.92 -12.34
CA ILE A 57 3.71 2.72 -13.54
C ILE A 57 2.59 2.44 -14.54
N SER A 58 1.93 3.50 -15.01
CA SER A 58 0.90 3.45 -16.05
C SER A 58 1.12 4.57 -17.05
N GLY A 59 1.56 4.24 -18.26
CA GLY A 59 1.96 5.22 -19.27
C GLY A 59 3.15 6.04 -18.79
N THR A 60 2.98 7.35 -18.63
CA THR A 60 3.98 8.27 -18.06
C THR A 60 3.79 8.52 -16.57
N ARG A 61 2.70 8.01 -15.97
CA ARG A 61 2.36 8.23 -14.58
C ARG A 61 3.16 7.26 -13.70
N ILE A 62 3.84 7.81 -12.70
CA ILE A 62 4.63 7.09 -11.72
C ILE A 62 3.99 7.31 -10.35
N VAL A 63 3.47 6.25 -9.73
CA VAL A 63 2.86 6.30 -8.40
C VAL A 63 3.73 5.53 -7.42
N TYR A 64 4.23 6.20 -6.40
CA TYR A 64 4.93 5.59 -5.28
C TYR A 64 3.95 5.01 -4.27
N LEU A 65 4.15 3.75 -3.91
CA LEU A 65 3.33 3.05 -2.93
C LEU A 65 3.82 3.34 -1.50
N SER A 66 2.91 3.72 -0.63
CA SER A 66 3.16 3.76 0.82
C SER A 66 3.63 2.38 1.33
N SER A 67 4.24 2.33 2.51
CA SER A 67 4.70 1.06 3.07
C SER A 67 3.55 0.08 3.28
N ILE A 68 2.39 0.57 3.74
CA ILE A 68 1.18 -0.24 3.94
C ILE A 68 0.67 -0.79 2.61
N SER A 69 0.52 0.05 1.59
CA SER A 69 0.01 -0.37 0.28
C SER A 69 0.95 -1.31 -0.46
N TYR A 70 2.26 -1.09 -0.36
CA TYR A 70 3.27 -1.98 -0.93
C TYR A 70 3.22 -3.37 -0.29
N GLU A 71 3.18 -3.43 1.04
CA GLU A 71 3.11 -4.69 1.76
C GLU A 71 1.79 -5.42 1.48
N PHE A 72 0.67 -4.69 1.48
CA PHE A 72 -0.63 -5.24 1.11
C PHE A 72 -0.62 -5.87 -0.29
N LYS A 73 -0.05 -5.18 -1.29
CA LYS A 73 0.12 -5.72 -2.64
C LYS A 73 0.88 -7.03 -2.62
N ASN A 74 2.03 -7.07 -1.94
CA ASN A 74 2.87 -8.27 -1.87
C ASN A 74 2.17 -9.43 -1.16
N LEU A 75 1.43 -9.15 -0.09
CA LEU A 75 0.65 -10.17 0.63
C LEU A 75 -0.47 -10.75 -0.23
N ILE A 76 -1.16 -9.94 -1.03
CA ILE A 76 -2.16 -10.43 -1.99
C ILE A 76 -1.52 -11.39 -3.00
N GLU A 77 -0.34 -11.06 -3.54
CA GLU A 77 0.36 -11.91 -4.49
C GLU A 77 0.80 -13.24 -3.84
N LYS A 78 1.33 -13.20 -2.62
CA LYS A 78 1.65 -14.40 -1.84
C LYS A 78 0.41 -15.26 -1.60
N LEU A 79 -0.70 -14.68 -1.15
CA LEU A 79 -1.95 -15.39 -0.89
C LEU A 79 -2.49 -16.08 -2.15
N LYS A 80 -2.50 -15.37 -3.28
CA LYS A 80 -2.90 -15.95 -4.57
C LYS A 80 -2.04 -17.16 -4.96
N ALA A 81 -0.72 -17.05 -4.77
CA ALA A 81 0.22 -18.13 -5.09
C ALA A 81 -0.01 -19.35 -4.19
N VAL A 82 -0.24 -19.15 -2.90
CA VAL A 82 -0.50 -20.23 -1.94
C VAL A 82 -1.86 -20.88 -2.21
N ASN A 83 -2.91 -20.12 -2.46
CA ASN A 83 -4.24 -20.65 -2.81
C ASN A 83 -4.21 -21.47 -4.10
N LEU A 84 -3.46 -21.04 -5.10
CA LEU A 84 -3.24 -21.83 -6.33
C LEU A 84 -2.58 -23.18 -6.02
N ARG A 85 -1.59 -23.22 -5.10
CA ARG A 85 -0.94 -24.48 -4.67
C ARG A 85 -1.88 -25.38 -3.88
N ILE A 86 -2.70 -24.83 -2.96
CA ILE A 86 -3.72 -25.58 -2.22
C ILE A 86 -4.70 -26.23 -3.20
N ASN A 87 -5.24 -25.44 -4.14
CA ASN A 87 -6.18 -25.95 -5.15
C ASN A 87 -5.56 -27.04 -6.04
N SER A 88 -4.28 -26.90 -6.39
CA SER A 88 -3.56 -27.94 -7.15
C SER A 88 -3.36 -29.22 -6.34
N LEU A 89 -3.00 -29.10 -5.06
CA LEU A 89 -2.88 -30.24 -4.16
C LEU A 89 -4.19 -31.00 -3.98
N ASN A 90 -5.30 -30.29 -3.84
CA ASN A 90 -6.63 -30.89 -3.69
C ASN A 90 -7.01 -31.72 -4.94
N LYS A 91 -6.63 -31.25 -6.14
CA LYS A 91 -6.83 -32.01 -7.39
C LYS A 91 -5.96 -33.26 -7.47
N LEU A 92 -4.76 -33.25 -6.91
CA LEU A 92 -3.84 -34.38 -6.91
C LEU A 92 -4.17 -35.43 -5.83
N ASN A 93 -5.04 -35.15 -4.87
CA ASN A 93 -5.41 -36.08 -3.81
C ASN A 93 -6.09 -37.37 -4.32
N SER A 94 -6.71 -37.32 -5.50
CA SER A 94 -7.36 -38.46 -6.16
C SER A 94 -6.47 -39.20 -7.16
N ASP A 95 -5.21 -38.79 -7.30
CA ASP A 95 -4.27 -39.39 -8.25
C ASP A 95 -3.58 -40.59 -7.62
N ASN A 96 -3.83 -41.78 -8.22
CA ASN A 96 -3.32 -43.07 -7.70
C ASN A 96 -1.79 -43.25 -7.88
N ASP A 97 -1.16 -42.41 -8.71
CA ASP A 97 0.30 -42.47 -8.96
C ASP A 97 1.11 -41.73 -7.89
N ILE A 98 0.44 -40.99 -7.01
CA ILE A 98 1.09 -40.17 -5.98
C ILE A 98 1.20 -40.94 -4.68
N ASN A 99 2.43 -41.03 -4.17
CA ASN A 99 2.69 -41.59 -2.86
C ASN A 99 2.04 -40.73 -1.77
N LYS A 100 1.16 -41.36 -0.96
CA LYS A 100 0.39 -40.67 0.07
C LYS A 100 1.25 -39.95 1.12
N GLU A 101 2.38 -40.55 1.52
CA GLU A 101 3.30 -39.95 2.49
C GLU A 101 3.98 -38.69 1.91
N ALA A 102 4.34 -38.73 0.64
CA ALA A 102 4.92 -37.57 -0.07
C ALA A 102 3.89 -36.44 -0.20
N TRP A 103 2.61 -36.80 -0.50
CA TRP A 103 1.51 -35.84 -0.58
C TRP A 103 1.27 -35.15 0.79
N GLU A 104 1.19 -35.91 1.88
CA GLU A 104 0.99 -35.34 3.23
C GLU A 104 2.15 -34.43 3.65
N ARG A 105 3.39 -34.80 3.36
CA ARG A 105 4.55 -33.93 3.65
C ARG A 105 4.50 -32.62 2.85
N PHE A 106 4.06 -32.68 1.59
CA PHE A 106 3.96 -31.49 0.77
C PHE A 106 2.78 -30.61 1.20
N LYS A 107 1.64 -31.22 1.54
CA LYS A 107 0.49 -30.53 2.11
C LYS A 107 0.88 -29.74 3.35
N LEU A 108 1.59 -30.36 4.28
CA LEU A 108 2.05 -29.69 5.52
C LEU A 108 2.93 -28.46 5.22
N LYS A 109 3.82 -28.53 4.21
CA LYS A 109 4.63 -27.38 3.78
C LYS A 109 3.76 -26.23 3.28
N VAL A 110 2.78 -26.51 2.45
CA VAL A 110 1.89 -25.47 1.89
C VAL A 110 1.01 -24.84 2.99
N GLU A 111 0.49 -25.66 3.90
CA GLU A 111 -0.28 -25.17 5.05
C GLU A 111 0.56 -24.29 6.00
N THR A 112 1.85 -24.62 6.18
CA THR A 112 2.77 -23.78 6.96
C THR A 112 2.93 -22.42 6.34
N VAL A 113 3.21 -22.36 5.03
CA VAL A 113 3.34 -21.08 4.29
C VAL A 113 2.03 -20.30 4.33
N TYR A 114 0.88 -20.98 4.19
CA TYR A 114 -0.42 -20.33 4.31
C TYR A 114 -0.61 -19.64 5.67
N LYS A 115 -0.31 -20.36 6.77
CA LYS A 115 -0.36 -19.80 8.13
C LYS A 115 0.56 -18.59 8.32
N GLU A 116 1.76 -18.63 7.74
CA GLU A 116 2.69 -17.50 7.76
C GLU A 116 2.08 -16.27 7.05
N VAL A 117 1.51 -16.46 5.85
CA VAL A 117 0.86 -15.37 5.11
C VAL A 117 -0.33 -14.78 5.88
N ILE A 118 -1.15 -15.61 6.51
CA ILE A 118 -2.28 -15.14 7.35
C ILE A 118 -1.76 -14.34 8.56
N ASN A 119 -0.69 -14.78 9.19
CA ASN A 119 -0.07 -14.02 10.29
C ASN A 119 0.45 -12.66 9.82
N GLU A 120 1.10 -12.59 8.64
CA GLU A 120 1.54 -11.33 8.04
C GLU A 120 0.34 -10.39 7.78
N PHE A 121 -0.80 -10.91 7.28
CA PHE A 121 -2.04 -10.14 7.14
C PHE A 121 -2.57 -9.60 8.48
N ASN A 122 -2.54 -10.40 9.54
CA ASN A 122 -2.97 -9.96 10.87
C ASN A 122 -2.09 -8.82 11.42
N GLU A 123 -0.78 -8.89 11.20
CA GLU A 123 0.12 -7.79 11.58
C GLU A 123 -0.11 -6.53 10.74
N LEU A 124 -0.34 -6.68 9.43
CA LEU A 124 -0.71 -5.55 8.58
C LEU A 124 -2.02 -4.91 9.04
N LYS A 125 -3.04 -5.72 9.38
CA LYS A 125 -4.33 -5.25 9.91
C LYS A 125 -4.17 -4.40 11.16
N LYS A 126 -3.31 -4.81 12.11
CA LYS A 126 -3.02 -4.01 13.31
C LYS A 126 -2.43 -2.64 12.96
N ARG A 127 -1.47 -2.59 12.02
CA ARG A 127 -0.84 -1.34 11.59
C ARG A 127 -1.82 -0.44 10.83
N VAL A 128 -2.68 -1.00 9.98
CA VAL A 128 -3.75 -0.27 9.30
C VAL A 128 -4.69 0.36 10.32
N ASN A 129 -5.14 -0.41 11.32
CA ASN A 129 -6.02 0.10 12.38
C ASN A 129 -5.37 1.21 13.19
N SER A 130 -4.10 1.05 13.57
CA SER A 130 -3.34 2.07 14.28
C SER A 130 -3.23 3.36 13.46
N ARG A 131 -2.93 3.25 12.16
CA ARG A 131 -2.84 4.41 11.27
C ARG A 131 -4.19 5.12 11.09
N ILE A 132 -5.28 4.37 10.97
CA ILE A 132 -6.65 4.94 10.92
C ILE A 132 -6.94 5.76 12.19
N GLN A 133 -6.60 5.23 13.38
CA GLN A 133 -6.80 5.97 14.64
C GLN A 133 -5.94 7.24 14.72
N GLU A 134 -4.69 7.16 14.30
CA GLU A 134 -3.80 8.33 14.22
C GLU A 134 -4.39 9.42 13.32
N LEU A 135 -4.88 9.06 12.13
CA LEU A 135 -5.47 10.00 11.18
C LEU A 135 -6.75 10.64 11.72
N LYS A 136 -7.63 9.85 12.35
CA LYS A 136 -8.84 10.38 13.01
C LYS A 136 -8.51 11.35 14.13
N ASN A 137 -7.44 11.10 14.88
CA ASN A 137 -6.99 12.06 15.91
C ASN A 137 -6.43 13.35 15.28
N LYS A 138 -5.66 13.25 14.20
CA LYS A 138 -5.20 14.43 13.45
C LYS A 138 -6.35 15.23 12.86
N GLU A 139 -7.38 14.57 12.36
CA GLU A 139 -8.59 15.22 11.83
C GLU A 139 -9.26 16.07 12.91
N LYS A 140 -9.44 15.53 14.13
CA LYS A 140 -10.02 16.28 15.28
C LYS A 140 -9.19 17.52 15.62
N VAL A 141 -7.86 17.40 15.65
CA VAL A 141 -6.97 18.55 15.92
C VAL A 141 -7.13 19.62 14.83
N LEU A 142 -7.30 19.23 13.56
CA LEU A 142 -7.55 20.20 12.49
C LEU A 142 -8.94 20.83 12.58
N ASP A 143 -9.95 20.12 13.10
CA ASP A 143 -11.29 20.70 13.37
C ASP A 143 -11.21 21.76 14.47
N GLU A 144 -10.50 21.48 15.55
CA GLU A 144 -10.26 22.44 16.63
C GLU A 144 -9.50 23.68 16.13
N ALA A 145 -8.44 23.46 15.35
CA ALA A 145 -7.67 24.55 14.73
C ALA A 145 -8.52 25.40 13.77
N LEU A 146 -9.46 24.79 13.05
CA LEU A 146 -10.38 25.51 12.16
C LEU A 146 -11.37 26.39 12.95
N ILE A 147 -11.86 25.91 14.08
CA ILE A 147 -12.74 26.69 14.97
C ILE A 147 -11.97 27.90 15.49
N GLU A 148 -10.78 27.69 16.05
CA GLU A 148 -9.93 28.74 16.59
C GLU A 148 -9.56 29.79 15.53
N LEU A 149 -9.21 29.35 14.32
CA LEU A 149 -8.94 30.26 13.20
C LEU A 149 -10.13 31.16 12.88
N LYS A 150 -11.35 30.60 12.88
CA LYS A 150 -12.58 31.35 12.61
C LYS A 150 -12.89 32.33 13.71
N MET A 151 -12.72 31.96 14.98
CA MET A 151 -12.89 32.83 16.13
C MET A 151 -11.95 34.03 16.07
N ASN A 152 -10.64 33.79 15.86
CA ASN A 152 -9.63 34.85 15.74
C ASN A 152 -9.94 35.83 14.58
N TYR A 153 -10.54 35.35 13.49
CA TYR A 153 -10.95 36.20 12.40
C TYR A 153 -12.17 37.06 12.76
N ILE A 154 -13.17 36.49 13.41
CA ILE A 154 -14.37 37.21 13.88
C ILE A 154 -13.99 38.30 14.90
N GLU A 155 -13.03 38.04 15.77
CA GLU A 155 -12.50 38.95 16.77
C GLU A 155 -11.55 40.01 16.17
N ASN A 156 -11.30 39.98 14.84
CA ASN A 156 -10.34 40.85 14.15
C ASN A 156 -8.89 40.70 14.66
N ALA A 157 -8.56 39.59 15.28
CA ALA A 157 -7.22 39.30 15.78
C ALA A 157 -6.23 38.94 14.66
N ILE A 158 -6.72 38.54 13.50
CA ILE A 158 -5.90 38.20 12.31
C ILE A 158 -6.40 38.90 11.03
N SER A 159 -5.48 39.15 10.12
CA SER A 159 -5.84 39.76 8.83
C SER A 159 -6.61 38.76 7.94
N LYS A 160 -7.40 39.30 6.99
CA LYS A 160 -8.10 38.46 5.99
C LYS A 160 -7.16 37.59 5.19
N GLU A 161 -6.01 38.10 4.79
CA GLU A 161 -5.00 37.36 4.04
C GLU A 161 -4.47 36.13 4.82
N ASN A 162 -4.11 36.34 6.09
CA ASN A 162 -3.65 35.26 6.97
C ASN A 162 -4.77 34.23 7.23
N TYR A 163 -6.01 34.69 7.42
CA TYR A 163 -7.17 33.79 7.55
C TYR A 163 -7.34 32.91 6.32
N GLU A 164 -7.39 33.50 5.10
CA GLU A 164 -7.60 32.76 3.86
C GLU A 164 -6.45 31.78 3.58
N SER A 165 -5.21 32.17 3.87
CA SER A 165 -4.04 31.31 3.72
C SER A 165 -4.10 30.11 4.68
N SER A 166 -4.33 30.35 5.97
CA SER A 166 -4.42 29.29 6.98
C SER A 166 -5.62 28.37 6.74
N LEU A 167 -6.78 28.94 6.36
CA LEU A 167 -7.96 28.16 5.99
C LEU A 167 -7.67 27.17 4.87
N ARG A 168 -7.00 27.64 3.81
CA ARG A 168 -6.61 26.79 2.67
C ARG A 168 -5.67 25.64 3.10
N MET A 169 -4.70 25.94 3.97
CA MET A 169 -3.78 24.92 4.50
C MET A 169 -4.50 23.85 5.32
N ILE A 170 -5.41 24.27 6.23
CA ILE A 170 -6.19 23.33 7.03
C ILE A 170 -7.09 22.45 6.15
N LEU A 171 -7.80 23.03 5.19
CA LEU A 171 -8.68 22.29 4.28
C LEU A 171 -7.89 21.29 3.42
N ASN A 172 -6.73 21.67 2.91
CA ASN A 172 -5.85 20.77 2.16
C ASN A 172 -5.34 19.62 3.04
N ALA A 173 -4.93 19.91 4.28
CA ALA A 173 -4.50 18.87 5.22
C ALA A 173 -5.64 17.90 5.55
N LYS A 174 -6.86 18.39 5.75
CA LYS A 174 -8.06 17.54 5.95
C LYS A 174 -8.34 16.66 4.72
N GLN A 175 -8.26 17.22 3.52
CA GLN A 175 -8.48 16.44 2.29
C GLN A 175 -7.47 15.29 2.15
N ARG A 176 -6.20 15.53 2.51
CA ARG A 176 -5.17 14.46 2.53
C ARG A 176 -5.53 13.35 3.50
N ILE A 177 -5.96 13.70 4.71
CA ILE A 177 -6.40 12.71 5.71
C ILE A 177 -7.57 11.88 5.18
N ILE A 178 -8.58 12.51 4.59
CA ILE A 178 -9.74 11.83 4.01
C ILE A 178 -9.31 10.83 2.92
N ASN A 179 -8.43 11.26 2.01
CA ASN A 179 -7.94 10.41 0.94
C ASN A 179 -7.18 9.19 1.47
N GLU A 180 -6.32 9.38 2.49
CA GLU A 180 -5.57 8.28 3.12
C GLU A 180 -6.51 7.33 3.89
N LEU A 181 -7.49 7.86 4.62
CA LEU A 181 -8.50 7.05 5.31
C LEU A 181 -9.31 6.19 4.33
N ASP A 182 -9.72 6.74 3.19
CA ASP A 182 -10.44 5.98 2.16
C ASP A 182 -9.62 4.79 1.65
N GLN A 183 -8.34 5.00 1.38
CA GLN A 183 -7.42 3.93 0.97
C GLN A 183 -7.24 2.86 2.06
N LEU A 184 -6.99 3.28 3.29
CA LEU A 184 -6.81 2.34 4.41
C LEU A 184 -8.08 1.53 4.69
N ASN A 185 -9.26 2.14 4.58
CA ASN A 185 -10.54 1.45 4.72
C ASN A 185 -10.74 0.40 3.61
N LYS A 186 -10.32 0.67 2.37
CA LYS A 186 -10.35 -0.34 1.28
C LYS A 186 -9.47 -1.53 1.60
N ILE A 187 -8.25 -1.29 2.10
CA ILE A 187 -7.32 -2.35 2.54
C ILE A 187 -7.94 -3.16 3.68
N GLN A 188 -8.48 -2.47 4.70
CA GLN A 188 -9.13 -3.11 5.85
C GLN A 188 -10.30 -4.00 5.42
N ASN A 189 -11.17 -3.51 4.55
CA ASN A 189 -12.32 -4.26 4.04
C ASN A 189 -11.89 -5.49 3.25
N TYR A 190 -10.82 -5.40 2.46
CA TYR A 190 -10.27 -6.55 1.74
C TYR A 190 -9.76 -7.62 2.72
N ILE A 191 -9.00 -7.22 3.75
CA ILE A 191 -8.48 -8.15 4.76
C ILE A 191 -9.65 -8.87 5.46
N LEU A 192 -10.69 -8.14 5.87
CA LEU A 192 -11.87 -8.70 6.53
C LEU A 192 -12.66 -9.65 5.62
N SER A 193 -12.78 -9.34 4.33
CA SER A 193 -13.45 -10.23 3.37
C SER A 193 -12.67 -11.52 3.13
N SER A 194 -11.34 -11.44 3.08
CA SER A 194 -10.45 -12.60 2.93
C SER A 194 -10.55 -13.55 4.12
N GLU A 195 -10.61 -13.03 5.36
CA GLU A 195 -10.79 -13.84 6.57
C GLU A 195 -12.10 -14.66 6.55
N ASN A 196 -13.17 -14.09 5.99
CA ASN A 196 -14.47 -14.76 5.89
C ASN A 196 -14.51 -15.86 4.80
N THR A 197 -13.73 -15.72 3.74
CA THR A 197 -13.66 -16.67 2.63
C THR A 197 -12.83 -17.91 3.01
N ASP A 198 -11.77 -17.72 3.78
CA ASP A 198 -10.86 -18.79 4.21
C ASP A 198 -11.52 -19.79 5.17
N VAL A 199 -12.51 -19.35 5.96
CA VAL A 199 -13.28 -20.24 6.86
C VAL A 199 -14.15 -21.24 6.08
N ILE A 200 -14.51 -20.91 4.83
CA ILE A 200 -15.36 -21.78 3.99
C ILE A 200 -14.53 -22.80 3.21
N GLU A 201 -13.36 -22.44 2.70
CA GLU A 201 -12.50 -23.35 1.92
C GLU A 201 -11.72 -24.34 2.77
N VAL A 202 -11.30 -23.98 3.97
CA VAL A 202 -10.61 -24.89 4.91
C VAL A 202 -11.53 -25.98 5.47
N LYS A 203 -12.86 -25.77 5.52
CA LYS A 203 -13.84 -26.79 5.94
C LYS A 203 -14.03 -27.92 4.92
N VAL A 204 -13.54 -27.79 3.70
CA VAL A 204 -13.61 -28.84 2.66
C VAL A 204 -12.46 -29.83 2.76
N ILE A 205 -11.44 -29.58 3.60
CA ILE A 205 -10.25 -30.44 3.77
C ILE A 205 -10.41 -31.42 4.96
N GLN A 206 -11.54 -31.41 5.67
CA GLN A 206 -11.92 -32.44 6.64
C GLN A 206 -12.78 -33.52 5.98
#